data_c04ff799727114091b920f990ef3e5c1
#
_entry.id   c04ff799727114091b920f990ef3e5c1
#
_cell.length_a   1.000
_cell.length_b   1.000
_cell.length_c   1.000
_cell.angle_alpha   90.00
_cell.angle_beta   90.00
_cell.angle_gamma   90.00
#
_symmetry.space_group_name_H-M   'P 1'
#
loop_
_entity.id
_entity.type
_entity.pdbx_description
1 polymer ?
#
loop_
_entity_poly.entity_id
_entity_poly.type
_entity_poly.pdbx_seq_one_letter_code
_entity_poly.pdbx_strand_id
1 'polypeptide(L)'
;PTVEWTVYFRNRGGEKTPILSEIQSLDQVLPVATRGQSLLRHFRGSPCTARDFEPFATALQSGKEQRITAAGGRPSNSDMPYFNLDGGDRGMIVVVGWPGQWAARFTGSENGGVHVVAGQETTHLTLLPGEEIRTPLMVVQHWQGDWIGAQNVWRRWMIAHNVPRPGGEVPWSHMAACSSHQFGEMIHADSASQKLFVDRYLEEGLRLDYWWMDAGWYLCDGQWPKTGTWEVDQARFP
;
A
#
# COMPACT_ATOMS: atom_id res chain seq x y z
N PRO A 1 -13.60 8.44 -15.52
CA PRO A 1 -14.33 7.33 -14.89
C PRO A 1 -13.37 6.41 -14.13
N THR A 2 -13.88 5.76 -13.08
CA THR A 2 -13.16 4.77 -12.28
C THR A 2 -13.96 3.46 -12.32
N VAL A 3 -13.23 2.34 -12.43
CA VAL A 3 -13.80 0.99 -12.33
C VAL A 3 -13.01 0.26 -11.26
N GLU A 4 -13.70 -0.43 -10.38
CA GLU A 4 -13.12 -1.28 -9.37
C GLU A 4 -13.79 -2.63 -9.31
N TRP A 5 -13.04 -3.68 -8.99
CA TRP A 5 -13.58 -5.04 -8.86
C TRP A 5 -12.73 -5.90 -7.95
N THR A 6 -13.36 -6.94 -7.42
CA THR A 6 -12.75 -8.05 -6.71
C THR A 6 -13.34 -9.34 -7.24
N VAL A 7 -12.52 -10.34 -7.51
CA VAL A 7 -12.97 -11.66 -7.97
C VAL A 7 -12.99 -12.63 -6.79
N TYR A 8 -14.03 -13.44 -6.70
CA TYR A 8 -14.19 -14.46 -5.66
C TYR A 8 -14.14 -15.85 -6.28
N PHE A 9 -13.45 -16.76 -5.59
CA PHE A 9 -13.37 -18.18 -5.92
C PHE A 9 -13.95 -19.00 -4.78
N ARG A 10 -15.00 -19.76 -5.06
CA ARG A 10 -15.65 -20.60 -4.06
C ARG A 10 -15.68 -22.05 -4.50
N ASN A 11 -15.25 -22.95 -3.62
CA ASN A 11 -15.41 -24.38 -3.83
C ASN A 11 -16.87 -24.79 -3.55
N ARG A 12 -17.62 -25.17 -4.60
CA ARG A 12 -18.99 -25.69 -4.49
C ARG A 12 -19.06 -27.21 -4.57
N GLY A 13 -17.92 -27.89 -4.71
CA GLY A 13 -17.80 -29.34 -4.75
C GLY A 13 -17.81 -29.98 -3.36
N GLY A 14 -17.87 -31.31 -3.33
CA GLY A 14 -17.78 -32.11 -2.12
C GLY A 14 -16.36 -32.49 -1.70
N GLU A 15 -15.35 -32.14 -2.51
CA GLU A 15 -13.94 -32.45 -2.27
C GLU A 15 -13.09 -31.16 -2.35
N LYS A 16 -11.86 -31.21 -1.83
CA LYS A 16 -10.92 -30.09 -1.98
C LYS A 16 -10.59 -29.85 -3.46
N THR A 17 -10.38 -28.60 -3.82
CA THR A 17 -9.96 -28.25 -5.19
C THR A 17 -8.55 -28.75 -5.49
N PRO A 18 -8.17 -28.86 -6.77
CA PRO A 18 -6.76 -28.83 -7.16
C PRO A 18 -6.08 -27.57 -6.62
N ILE A 19 -4.75 -27.54 -6.70
CA ILE A 19 -3.97 -26.35 -6.33
C ILE A 19 -4.38 -25.19 -7.25
N LEU A 20 -4.76 -24.07 -6.64
CA LEU A 20 -4.97 -22.80 -7.31
C LEU A 20 -3.68 -21.99 -7.21
N SER A 21 -3.15 -21.55 -8.33
CA SER A 21 -1.91 -20.78 -8.43
C SER A 21 -2.00 -19.74 -9.53
N GLU A 22 -1.11 -18.76 -9.50
CA GLU A 22 -0.97 -17.72 -10.54
C GLU A 22 -2.27 -16.95 -10.84
N ILE A 23 -3.08 -16.70 -9.81
CA ILE A 23 -4.33 -15.95 -9.95
C ILE A 23 -4.00 -14.49 -10.23
N GLN A 24 -4.37 -14.02 -11.41
CA GLN A 24 -4.25 -12.62 -11.81
C GLN A 24 -5.61 -11.92 -11.71
N SER A 25 -5.66 -10.84 -10.95
CA SER A 25 -6.89 -10.05 -10.77
C SER A 25 -7.12 -9.10 -11.94
N LEU A 26 -6.06 -8.74 -12.63
CA LEU A 26 -6.05 -7.93 -13.84
C LEU A 26 -5.08 -8.57 -14.84
N ASP A 27 -5.57 -8.80 -16.05
CA ASP A 27 -4.78 -9.22 -17.22
C ASP A 27 -5.43 -8.60 -18.46
N GLN A 28 -5.02 -7.36 -18.79
CA GLN A 28 -5.65 -6.59 -19.87
C GLN A 28 -4.67 -5.65 -20.56
N VAL A 29 -4.92 -5.37 -21.83
CA VAL A 29 -4.27 -4.27 -22.54
C VAL A 29 -5.07 -2.99 -22.35
N LEU A 30 -4.49 -2.01 -21.68
CA LEU A 30 -5.10 -0.72 -21.39
C LEU A 30 -4.74 0.29 -22.50
N PRO A 31 -5.70 1.03 -23.08
CA PRO A 31 -5.42 2.06 -24.08
C PRO A 31 -4.94 3.35 -23.41
N VAL A 32 -3.62 3.50 -23.22
CA VAL A 32 -3.00 4.60 -22.48
C VAL A 32 -2.71 5.80 -23.38
N ALA A 33 -1.86 5.62 -24.38
CA ALA A 33 -1.49 6.67 -25.32
C ALA A 33 -2.18 6.45 -26.67
N THR A 34 -2.41 7.51 -27.43
CA THR A 34 -2.91 7.44 -28.80
C THR A 34 -1.79 7.27 -29.81
N ARG A 35 -0.59 7.72 -29.45
CA ARG A 35 0.65 7.60 -30.24
C ARG A 35 1.84 7.66 -29.32
N GLY A 36 2.94 7.01 -29.69
CA GLY A 36 4.20 7.07 -28.97
C GLY A 36 4.29 6.11 -27.80
N GLN A 37 5.24 6.40 -26.94
CA GLN A 37 5.62 5.55 -25.82
C GLN A 37 4.94 6.02 -24.53
N SER A 38 4.31 5.10 -23.81
CA SER A 38 3.74 5.36 -22.49
C SER A 38 4.83 5.37 -21.42
N LEU A 39 4.67 6.22 -20.40
CA LEU A 39 5.52 6.23 -19.21
C LEU A 39 4.79 5.50 -18.07
N LEU A 40 5.52 4.65 -17.37
CA LEU A 40 5.09 4.11 -16.07
C LEU A 40 5.66 5.01 -14.97
N ARG A 41 4.77 5.73 -14.27
CA ARG A 41 5.11 6.48 -13.08
C ARG A 41 4.67 5.71 -11.84
N HIS A 42 5.59 5.47 -10.95
CA HIS A 42 5.34 4.78 -9.69
C HIS A 42 6.21 5.36 -8.58
N PHE A 43 6.07 4.86 -7.38
CA PHE A 43 6.79 5.34 -6.22
C PHE A 43 7.41 4.17 -5.46
N ARG A 44 8.57 4.41 -4.90
CA ARG A 44 9.08 3.55 -3.85
C ARG A 44 8.05 3.49 -2.71
N GLY A 45 7.96 2.35 -2.07
CA GLY A 45 7.21 2.22 -0.84
C GLY A 45 7.91 2.90 0.34
N SER A 46 7.53 2.51 1.55
CA SER A 46 8.13 3.02 2.77
C SER A 46 8.79 1.89 3.57
N PRO A 47 10.01 1.46 3.21
CA PRO A 47 10.82 0.53 4.01
C PRO A 47 11.54 1.21 5.18
N CYS A 48 11.20 2.45 5.53
CA CYS A 48 11.82 3.26 6.58
C CYS A 48 13.25 3.70 6.22
N THR A 49 13.41 4.33 5.08
CA THR A 49 14.68 4.88 4.58
C THR A 49 14.53 6.33 4.13
N ALA A 50 15.65 7.02 3.93
CA ALA A 50 15.64 8.38 3.38
C ALA A 50 15.10 8.46 1.93
N ARG A 51 14.91 7.32 1.28
CA ARG A 51 14.38 7.21 -0.09
C ARG A 51 12.92 6.78 -0.14
N ASP A 52 12.23 6.81 0.99
CA ASP A 52 10.79 6.51 1.05
C ASP A 52 10.01 7.47 0.14
N PHE A 53 9.04 6.92 -0.58
CA PHE A 53 8.18 7.64 -1.55
C PHE A 53 8.93 8.27 -2.74
N GLU A 54 10.18 7.88 -3.01
CA GLU A 54 10.95 8.33 -4.17
C GLU A 54 10.18 8.04 -5.46
N PRO A 55 9.95 9.05 -6.34
CA PRO A 55 9.22 8.87 -7.58
C PRO A 55 10.09 8.30 -8.68
N PHE A 56 9.50 7.44 -9.51
CA PHE A 56 10.09 6.88 -10.73
C PHE A 56 9.23 7.17 -11.94
N ALA A 57 9.87 7.34 -13.09
CA ALA A 57 9.23 7.43 -14.40
C ALA A 57 10.04 6.59 -15.40
N THR A 58 9.47 5.49 -15.85
CA THR A 58 10.11 4.54 -16.76
C THR A 58 9.36 4.48 -18.07
N ALA A 59 10.05 4.67 -19.18
CA ALA A 59 9.47 4.51 -20.50
C ALA A 59 9.21 3.03 -20.80
N LEU A 60 7.97 2.67 -21.09
CA LEU A 60 7.59 1.30 -21.41
C LEU A 60 7.90 0.97 -22.86
N GLN A 61 8.81 0.04 -23.06
CA GLN A 61 9.23 -0.41 -24.39
C GLN A 61 8.30 -1.54 -24.88
N SER A 62 8.08 -1.59 -26.20
CA SER A 62 7.34 -2.68 -26.81
C SER A 62 8.03 -4.02 -26.55
N GLY A 63 7.25 -5.00 -26.08
CA GLY A 63 7.72 -6.36 -25.80
C GLY A 63 8.66 -6.51 -24.62
N LYS A 64 8.99 -5.41 -23.88
CA LYS A 64 9.83 -5.48 -22.67
C LYS A 64 8.98 -5.32 -21.42
N GLU A 65 8.99 -6.35 -20.59
CA GLU A 65 8.27 -6.37 -19.33
C GLU A 65 9.02 -5.57 -18.24
N GLN A 66 8.27 -4.70 -17.54
CA GLN A 66 8.67 -4.09 -16.29
C GLN A 66 7.85 -4.74 -15.15
N ARG A 67 8.53 -5.44 -14.24
CA ARG A 67 7.90 -6.08 -13.08
C ARG A 67 8.18 -5.28 -11.82
N ILE A 68 7.14 -5.06 -11.01
CA ILE A 68 7.19 -4.35 -9.72
C ILE A 68 6.43 -5.19 -8.70
N THR A 69 6.97 -5.29 -7.48
CA THR A 69 6.37 -6.12 -6.42
C THR A 69 6.48 -5.47 -5.05
N ALA A 70 5.61 -5.88 -4.14
CA ALA A 70 5.83 -5.69 -2.71
C ALA A 70 7.00 -6.56 -2.20
N ALA A 71 7.44 -6.33 -0.98
CA ALA A 71 8.46 -7.15 -0.33
C ALA A 71 8.08 -7.50 1.10
N GLY A 72 8.51 -8.69 1.55
CA GLY A 72 8.31 -9.15 2.92
C GLY A 72 6.85 -9.31 3.35
N GLY A 73 5.94 -9.53 2.41
CA GLY A 73 4.51 -9.70 2.69
C GLY A 73 3.78 -8.40 3.06
N ARG A 74 4.44 -7.23 2.97
CA ARG A 74 3.85 -5.92 3.29
C ARG A 74 3.56 -5.14 2.01
N PRO A 75 2.38 -4.51 1.88
CA PRO A 75 1.89 -3.99 0.59
C PRO A 75 2.68 -2.79 0.05
N SER A 76 3.31 -2.01 0.93
CA SER A 76 4.08 -0.81 0.57
C SER A 76 5.55 -0.91 0.96
N ASN A 77 6.05 -2.11 1.22
CA ASN A 77 7.47 -2.36 1.43
C ASN A 77 8.11 -2.68 0.07
N SER A 78 9.17 -2.02 -0.34
CA SER A 78 9.78 -1.93 -1.67
C SER A 78 9.08 -0.89 -2.57
N ASP A 79 7.88 -1.13 -3.03
CA ASP A 79 7.14 -0.22 -3.93
C ASP A 79 5.70 0.00 -3.45
N MET A 80 5.10 1.12 -3.86
CA MET A 80 3.69 1.41 -3.61
C MET A 80 2.81 0.68 -4.64
N PRO A 81 1.66 0.11 -4.24
CA PRO A 81 0.73 -0.57 -5.16
C PRO A 81 -0.09 0.41 -6.02
N TYR A 82 0.53 1.48 -6.46
CA TYR A 82 -0.05 2.59 -7.22
C TYR A 82 0.79 2.90 -8.44
N PHE A 83 0.18 2.87 -9.60
CA PHE A 83 0.82 3.02 -10.90
C PHE A 83 0.07 4.02 -11.74
N ASN A 84 0.76 5.03 -12.28
CA ASN A 84 0.18 5.96 -13.23
C ASN A 84 0.79 5.69 -14.62
N LEU A 85 -0.01 5.13 -15.50
CA LEU A 85 0.32 4.92 -16.90
C LEU A 85 0.04 6.23 -17.65
N ASP A 86 1.10 6.95 -17.97
CA ASP A 86 1.06 8.30 -18.52
C ASP A 86 1.26 8.25 -20.05
N GLY A 87 0.25 8.65 -20.79
CA GLY A 87 0.25 8.77 -22.25
C GLY A 87 0.42 10.19 -22.76
N GLY A 88 0.77 11.14 -21.87
CA GLY A 88 0.96 12.56 -22.15
C GLY A 88 -0.23 13.41 -21.71
N ASP A 89 -1.24 13.55 -22.55
CA ASP A 89 -2.47 14.33 -22.28
C ASP A 89 -3.59 13.52 -21.61
N ARG A 90 -3.38 12.23 -21.42
CA ARG A 90 -4.29 11.26 -20.80
C ARG A 90 -3.53 10.07 -20.24
N GLY A 91 -4.21 9.29 -19.45
CA GLY A 91 -3.62 8.05 -18.93
C GLY A 91 -4.57 7.28 -18.02
N MET A 92 -4.02 6.30 -17.36
CA MET A 92 -4.74 5.45 -16.42
C MET A 92 -3.95 5.25 -15.14
N ILE A 93 -4.61 5.42 -14.02
CA ILE A 93 -4.11 4.98 -12.72
C ILE A 93 -4.57 3.54 -12.53
N VAL A 94 -3.63 2.67 -12.16
CA VAL A 94 -3.88 1.27 -11.79
C VAL A 94 -3.43 1.07 -10.35
N VAL A 95 -4.27 0.47 -9.53
CA VAL A 95 -3.97 0.22 -8.11
C VAL A 95 -4.29 -1.22 -7.74
N VAL A 96 -3.40 -1.83 -6.96
CA VAL A 96 -3.57 -3.16 -6.38
C VAL A 96 -3.93 -3.01 -4.91
N GLY A 97 -5.20 -3.10 -4.58
CA GLY A 97 -5.74 -3.00 -3.22
C GLY A 97 -5.61 -4.33 -2.47
N TRP A 98 -4.39 -4.64 -2.02
CA TRP A 98 -4.07 -5.85 -1.26
C TRP A 98 -3.19 -5.54 -0.06
N PRO A 99 -3.52 -6.02 1.15
CA PRO A 99 -2.74 -5.73 2.37
C PRO A 99 -1.50 -6.61 2.53
N GLY A 100 -1.12 -7.39 1.53
CA GLY A 100 0.00 -8.35 1.57
C GLY A 100 0.86 -8.30 0.32
N GLN A 101 1.47 -9.43 -0.02
CA GLN A 101 2.37 -9.59 -1.16
C GLN A 101 1.60 -9.55 -2.48
N TRP A 102 1.94 -8.62 -3.35
CA TRP A 102 1.40 -8.44 -4.69
C TRP A 102 2.52 -8.28 -5.72
N ALA A 103 2.19 -8.53 -6.98
CA ALA A 103 3.04 -8.22 -8.12
C ALA A 103 2.22 -7.57 -9.23
N ALA A 104 2.85 -6.69 -9.99
CA ALA A 104 2.33 -6.10 -11.21
C ALA A 104 3.39 -6.11 -12.30
N ARG A 105 2.96 -6.37 -13.53
CA ARG A 105 3.81 -6.41 -14.74
C ARG A 105 3.22 -5.50 -15.79
N PHE A 106 4.08 -4.75 -16.45
CA PHE A 106 3.70 -3.75 -17.44
C PHE A 106 4.53 -3.96 -18.70
N THR A 107 3.87 -4.15 -19.84
CA THR A 107 4.55 -4.29 -21.14
C THR A 107 3.94 -3.29 -22.11
N GLY A 108 4.75 -2.39 -22.64
CA GLY A 108 4.31 -1.44 -23.66
C GLY A 108 4.02 -2.13 -24.98
N SER A 109 3.19 -1.50 -25.82
CA SER A 109 2.93 -1.91 -27.19
C SER A 109 3.23 -0.77 -28.16
N GLU A 110 3.45 -1.10 -29.43
CA GLU A 110 3.79 -0.13 -30.48
C GLU A 110 2.69 0.90 -30.73
N ASN A 111 1.44 0.54 -30.46
CA ASN A 111 0.28 1.41 -30.61
C ASN A 111 -0.06 2.25 -29.38
N GLY A 112 0.83 2.31 -28.38
CA GLY A 112 0.65 3.11 -27.16
C GLY A 112 -0.21 2.46 -26.09
N GLY A 113 -0.67 1.23 -26.28
CA GLY A 113 -1.32 0.43 -25.25
C GLY A 113 -0.29 -0.10 -24.23
N VAL A 114 -0.76 -0.47 -23.06
CA VAL A 114 0.05 -1.14 -22.03
C VAL A 114 -0.66 -2.41 -21.59
N HIS A 115 -0.02 -3.55 -21.77
CA HIS A 115 -0.47 -4.80 -21.18
C HIS A 115 -0.12 -4.79 -19.70
N VAL A 116 -1.12 -4.91 -18.86
CA VAL A 116 -1.00 -4.93 -17.39
C VAL A 116 -1.48 -6.27 -16.88
N VAL A 117 -0.61 -6.93 -16.12
CA VAL A 117 -0.93 -8.16 -15.40
C VAL A 117 -0.64 -7.92 -13.92
N ALA A 118 -1.65 -8.02 -13.06
CA ALA A 118 -1.47 -7.74 -11.64
C ALA A 118 -2.38 -8.59 -10.76
N GLY A 119 -1.88 -8.90 -9.56
CA GLY A 119 -2.63 -9.69 -8.61
C GLY A 119 -1.84 -10.01 -7.34
N GLN A 120 -2.38 -10.93 -6.55
CA GLN A 120 -1.68 -11.48 -5.40
C GLN A 120 -0.52 -12.35 -5.88
N GLU A 121 0.68 -12.06 -5.38
CA GLU A 121 1.84 -12.90 -5.65
C GLU A 121 1.83 -14.16 -4.75
N THR A 122 2.50 -15.21 -5.20
CA THR A 122 2.70 -16.46 -4.43
C THR A 122 1.42 -17.21 -4.02
N THR A 123 0.31 -17.02 -4.72
CA THR A 123 -0.88 -17.85 -4.50
C THR A 123 -0.57 -19.30 -4.84
N HIS A 124 -0.72 -20.19 -3.87
CA HIS A 124 -0.55 -21.64 -4.04
C HIS A 124 -1.32 -22.36 -2.95
N LEU A 125 -2.62 -22.61 -3.18
CA LEU A 125 -3.53 -23.12 -2.16
C LEU A 125 -4.61 -24.02 -2.77
N THR A 126 -5.27 -24.78 -1.91
CA THR A 126 -6.49 -25.52 -2.25
C THR A 126 -7.64 -24.96 -1.41
N LEU A 127 -8.87 -25.04 -1.92
CA LEU A 127 -10.07 -24.71 -1.17
C LEU A 127 -10.76 -25.99 -0.71
N LEU A 128 -11.07 -26.08 0.56
CA LEU A 128 -11.95 -27.12 1.10
C LEU A 128 -13.40 -26.91 0.65
N PRO A 129 -14.28 -27.92 0.71
CA PRO A 129 -15.68 -27.75 0.40
C PRO A 129 -16.33 -26.59 1.15
N GLY A 130 -16.95 -25.68 0.41
CA GLY A 130 -17.60 -24.49 0.95
C GLY A 130 -16.69 -23.26 1.16
N GLU A 131 -15.37 -23.44 1.15
CA GLU A 131 -14.43 -22.32 1.29
C GLU A 131 -14.47 -21.35 0.12
N GLU A 132 -14.26 -20.08 0.44
CA GLU A 132 -14.20 -18.98 -0.51
C GLU A 132 -12.98 -18.10 -0.22
N ILE A 133 -12.31 -17.66 -1.29
CA ILE A 133 -11.25 -16.65 -1.24
C ILE A 133 -11.59 -15.51 -2.18
N ARG A 134 -10.99 -14.34 -1.95
CA ARG A 134 -11.06 -13.20 -2.85
C ARG A 134 -9.68 -12.81 -3.37
N THR A 135 -9.66 -12.17 -4.53
CA THR A 135 -8.47 -11.52 -5.07
C THR A 135 -8.25 -10.13 -4.45
N PRO A 136 -7.11 -9.49 -4.71
CA PRO A 136 -6.97 -8.04 -4.51
C PRO A 136 -8.11 -7.25 -5.16
N LEU A 137 -8.49 -6.15 -4.53
CA LEU A 137 -9.31 -5.13 -5.17
C LEU A 137 -8.46 -4.46 -6.25
N MET A 138 -8.88 -4.55 -7.50
CA MET A 138 -8.25 -3.80 -8.59
C MET A 138 -9.01 -2.50 -8.83
N VAL A 139 -8.27 -1.42 -9.04
CA VAL A 139 -8.85 -0.13 -9.44
C VAL A 139 -8.17 0.34 -10.70
N VAL A 140 -8.95 0.72 -11.70
CA VAL A 140 -8.49 1.39 -12.92
C VAL A 140 -9.24 2.70 -13.06
N GLN A 141 -8.51 3.81 -13.07
CA GLN A 141 -9.07 5.15 -13.17
C GLN A 141 -8.49 5.88 -14.37
N HIS A 142 -9.35 6.27 -15.30
CA HIS A 142 -8.96 7.09 -16.45
C HIS A 142 -8.85 8.57 -16.05
N TRP A 143 -7.82 9.24 -16.57
CA TRP A 143 -7.61 10.68 -16.40
C TRP A 143 -7.29 11.39 -17.72
N GLN A 144 -7.52 12.70 -17.76
CA GLN A 144 -7.15 13.61 -18.86
C GLN A 144 -6.48 14.86 -18.27
N GLY A 145 -5.60 15.48 -19.03
CA GLY A 145 -4.79 16.60 -18.63
C GLY A 145 -3.32 16.20 -18.43
N ASP A 146 -2.75 16.52 -17.29
CA ASP A 146 -1.37 16.15 -16.95
C ASP A 146 -1.30 15.13 -15.81
N TRP A 147 -0.13 14.57 -15.61
CA TRP A 147 0.09 13.54 -14.59
C TRP A 147 -0.02 14.09 -13.15
N ILE A 148 0.19 15.41 -12.93
CA ILE A 148 -0.04 16.05 -11.61
C ILE A 148 -1.53 16.15 -11.34
N GLY A 149 -2.30 16.60 -12.34
CA GLY A 149 -3.77 16.58 -12.28
C GLY A 149 -4.34 15.21 -12.00
N ALA A 150 -3.73 14.15 -12.56
CA ALA A 150 -4.09 12.76 -12.30
C ALA A 150 -3.99 12.39 -10.80
N GLN A 151 -2.95 12.86 -10.10
CA GLN A 151 -2.82 12.65 -8.66
C GLN A 151 -3.99 13.27 -7.88
N ASN A 152 -4.49 14.42 -8.32
CA ASN A 152 -5.63 15.09 -7.70
C ASN A 152 -6.94 14.38 -8.03
N VAL A 153 -7.07 13.81 -9.22
CA VAL A 153 -8.22 12.94 -9.58
C VAL A 153 -8.26 11.74 -8.65
N TRP A 154 -7.13 11.09 -8.41
CA TRP A 154 -7.01 9.96 -7.47
C TRP A 154 -7.35 10.37 -6.03
N ARG A 155 -6.75 11.46 -5.51
CA ARG A 155 -7.04 11.94 -4.14
C ARG A 155 -8.51 12.23 -3.92
N ARG A 156 -9.17 12.91 -4.88
CA ARG A 156 -10.62 13.18 -4.80
C ARG A 156 -11.43 11.90 -4.75
N TRP A 157 -11.06 10.91 -5.55
CA TRP A 157 -11.74 9.62 -5.54
C TRP A 157 -11.53 8.88 -4.20
N MET A 158 -10.31 8.85 -3.67
CA MET A 158 -10.02 8.29 -2.36
C MET A 158 -10.83 8.94 -1.24
N ILE A 159 -10.90 10.26 -1.22
CA ILE A 159 -11.69 11.01 -0.22
C ILE A 159 -13.18 10.69 -0.36
N ALA A 160 -13.69 10.60 -1.59
CA ALA A 160 -15.11 10.39 -1.83
C ALA A 160 -15.57 8.96 -1.50
N HIS A 161 -14.71 7.95 -1.71
CA HIS A 161 -15.13 6.55 -1.73
C HIS A 161 -14.40 5.62 -0.74
N ASN A 162 -13.19 5.99 -0.27
CA ASN A 162 -12.35 5.09 0.52
C ASN A 162 -11.99 5.60 1.92
N VAL A 163 -11.90 6.91 2.11
CA VAL A 163 -11.57 7.47 3.43
C VAL A 163 -12.70 7.12 4.41
N PRO A 164 -12.39 6.48 5.55
CA PRO A 164 -13.38 6.20 6.58
C PRO A 164 -14.06 7.48 7.06
N ARG A 165 -15.35 7.41 7.36
CA ARG A 165 -16.18 8.54 7.81
C ARG A 165 -16.82 8.24 9.16
N PRO A 166 -16.06 8.26 10.26
CA PRO A 166 -16.63 8.12 11.60
C PRO A 166 -17.69 9.19 11.82
N GLY A 167 -18.90 8.78 12.21
CA GLY A 167 -20.02 9.72 12.36
C GLY A 167 -20.56 10.31 11.05
N GLY A 168 -20.17 9.77 9.88
CA GLY A 168 -20.63 10.22 8.55
C GLY A 168 -19.78 11.33 7.90
N GLU A 169 -18.80 11.87 8.60
CA GLU A 169 -17.99 13.01 8.19
C GLU A 169 -16.58 12.58 7.83
N VAL A 170 -15.95 13.28 6.85
CA VAL A 170 -14.52 13.10 6.58
C VAL A 170 -13.75 13.61 7.80
N PRO A 171 -12.90 12.79 8.44
CA PRO A 171 -12.15 13.23 9.61
C PRO A 171 -11.18 14.34 9.21
N TRP A 172 -11.06 15.33 10.08
CA TRP A 172 -10.01 16.34 9.93
C TRP A 172 -8.62 15.73 10.16
N SER A 173 -7.58 16.42 9.70
CA SER A 173 -6.20 15.96 9.85
C SER A 173 -5.78 16.06 11.32
N HIS A 174 -5.44 14.92 11.92
CA HIS A 174 -4.92 14.86 13.28
C HIS A 174 -3.40 15.02 13.29
N MET A 175 -2.89 15.69 14.33
CA MET A 175 -1.48 15.79 14.59
C MET A 175 -1.07 14.72 15.61
N ALA A 176 -0.26 13.77 15.18
CA ALA A 176 0.30 12.72 16.02
C ALA A 176 1.82 12.81 16.06
N ALA A 177 2.43 12.46 17.18
CA ALA A 177 3.86 12.32 17.29
C ALA A 177 4.25 11.11 18.14
N CYS A 178 5.50 10.68 18.05
CA CYS A 178 6.07 9.59 18.83
C CYS A 178 7.55 9.87 19.13
N SER A 179 8.16 9.07 20.00
CA SER A 179 9.58 9.18 20.34
C SER A 179 10.53 8.47 19.37
N SER A 180 10.05 8.09 18.19
CA SER A 180 10.74 7.26 17.19
C SER A 180 12.26 7.48 17.13
N HIS A 181 13.02 6.41 16.99
CA HIS A 181 14.49 6.36 16.96
C HIS A 181 15.22 6.79 18.23
N GLN A 182 14.50 7.24 19.24
CA GLN A 182 15.07 7.48 20.57
C GLN A 182 14.98 6.19 21.41
N PHE A 183 15.89 6.07 22.40
CA PHE A 183 15.89 4.94 23.34
C PHE A 183 15.89 3.56 22.67
N GLY A 184 16.80 3.35 21.71
CA GLY A 184 16.91 2.10 20.98
C GLY A 184 15.65 1.76 20.21
N GLU A 185 15.11 2.72 19.44
CA GLU A 185 13.87 2.59 18.71
C GLU A 185 12.70 2.17 19.62
N MET A 186 12.61 2.83 20.78
CA MET A 186 11.53 2.68 21.77
C MET A 186 11.58 1.43 22.66
N ILE A 187 12.34 0.39 22.33
CA ILE A 187 12.43 -0.82 23.19
C ILE A 187 13.08 -0.56 24.54
N HIS A 188 13.75 0.58 24.72
CA HIS A 188 14.31 1.08 25.97
C HIS A 188 13.55 2.28 26.56
N ALA A 189 12.43 2.68 25.96
CA ALA A 189 11.59 3.76 26.47
C ALA A 189 10.87 3.35 27.77
N ASP A 190 10.48 4.35 28.54
CA ASP A 190 9.71 4.23 29.77
C ASP A 190 8.68 5.34 29.91
N SER A 191 7.84 5.30 30.94
CA SER A 191 6.82 6.33 31.20
C SER A 191 7.41 7.72 31.33
N ALA A 192 8.59 7.86 31.95
CA ALA A 192 9.21 9.16 32.19
C ALA A 192 9.67 9.78 30.86
N SER A 193 10.33 9.00 30.02
CA SER A 193 10.77 9.45 28.70
C SER A 193 9.61 9.80 27.79
N GLN A 194 8.52 9.03 27.81
CA GLN A 194 7.31 9.33 27.02
C GLN A 194 6.67 10.66 27.45
N LYS A 195 6.53 10.89 28.76
CA LYS A 195 6.01 12.15 29.31
C LYS A 195 6.91 13.34 28.94
N LEU A 196 8.23 13.18 29.05
CA LEU A 196 9.19 14.23 28.68
C LEU A 196 8.96 14.74 27.25
N PHE A 197 8.77 13.83 26.29
CA PHE A 197 8.52 14.24 24.89
C PHE A 197 7.19 14.98 24.75
N VAL A 198 6.12 14.50 25.36
CA VAL A 198 4.81 15.19 25.33
C VAL A 198 4.94 16.59 25.94
N ASP A 199 5.59 16.72 27.09
CA ASP A 199 5.79 18.00 27.77
C ASP A 199 6.58 18.98 26.87
N ARG A 200 7.62 18.51 26.17
CA ARG A 200 8.38 19.35 25.25
C ARG A 200 7.54 19.86 24.07
N TYR A 201 6.71 19.02 23.47
CA TYR A 201 5.78 19.50 22.44
C TYR A 201 4.84 20.58 22.97
N LEU A 202 4.30 20.40 24.16
CA LEU A 202 3.41 21.39 24.79
C LEU A 202 4.11 22.68 25.16
N GLU A 203 5.35 22.61 25.71
CA GLU A 203 6.20 23.77 26.01
C GLU A 203 6.49 24.61 24.76
N GLU A 204 6.72 23.97 23.62
CA GLU A 204 6.93 24.65 22.33
C GLU A 204 5.61 25.13 21.67
N GLY A 205 4.49 24.97 22.34
CA GLY A 205 3.18 25.40 21.83
C GLY A 205 2.57 24.49 20.76
N LEU A 206 3.15 23.31 20.57
CA LEU A 206 2.65 22.30 19.61
C LEU A 206 1.63 21.42 20.32
N ARG A 207 0.36 21.54 19.90
CA ARG A 207 -0.72 20.69 20.42
C ARG A 207 -0.84 19.45 19.58
N LEU A 208 -0.68 18.29 20.23
CA LEU A 208 -0.90 16.98 19.63
C LEU A 208 -2.33 16.52 19.92
N ASP A 209 -2.95 15.86 18.93
CA ASP A 209 -4.22 15.16 19.12
C ASP A 209 -3.98 13.78 19.70
N TYR A 210 -2.85 13.14 19.29
CA TYR A 210 -2.47 11.82 19.73
C TYR A 210 -0.97 11.75 20.02
N TRP A 211 -0.64 11.06 21.10
CA TRP A 211 0.71 10.51 21.31
C TRP A 211 0.69 9.05 20.88
N TRP A 212 1.52 8.71 19.91
CA TRP A 212 1.63 7.35 19.38
C TRP A 212 2.77 6.63 20.09
N MET A 213 2.46 5.72 20.98
CA MET A 213 3.46 4.84 21.58
C MET A 213 3.60 3.61 20.70
N ASP A 214 4.76 3.47 20.07
CA ASP A 214 5.08 2.37 19.18
C ASP A 214 5.51 1.11 19.95
N ALA A 215 6.33 0.24 19.38
CA ALA A 215 6.80 -0.99 19.99
C ALA A 215 7.56 -0.76 21.32
N GLY A 216 7.70 -1.81 22.13
CA GLY A 216 8.61 -1.84 23.27
C GLY A 216 8.03 -1.46 24.63
N TRP A 217 6.73 -1.11 24.71
CA TRP A 217 6.03 -0.88 25.98
C TRP A 217 5.71 -2.17 26.75
N TYR A 218 5.91 -3.31 26.13
CA TYR A 218 5.69 -4.64 26.66
C TYR A 218 7.02 -5.32 27.04
N LEU A 219 6.92 -6.45 27.72
CA LEU A 219 8.09 -7.26 28.06
C LEU A 219 8.82 -7.72 26.81
N CYS A 220 10.03 -7.23 26.60
CA CYS A 220 10.88 -7.61 25.46
C CYS A 220 12.36 -7.71 25.82
N ASP A 221 12.73 -7.55 27.10
CA ASP A 221 14.12 -7.56 27.60
C ASP A 221 15.06 -6.63 26.79
N GLY A 222 14.54 -5.53 26.25
CA GLY A 222 15.30 -4.64 25.39
C GLY A 222 15.80 -5.26 24.08
N GLN A 223 15.11 -6.27 23.56
CA GLN A 223 15.51 -7.03 22.37
C GLN A 223 14.41 -7.09 21.32
N TRP A 224 14.70 -6.64 20.10
CA TRP A 224 13.75 -6.66 18.99
C TRP A 224 13.16 -8.05 18.68
N PRO A 225 13.92 -9.16 18.70
CA PRO A 225 13.33 -10.50 18.44
C PRO A 225 12.31 -10.94 19.48
N LYS A 226 12.26 -10.27 20.64
CA LYS A 226 11.30 -10.56 21.71
C LYS A 226 10.12 -9.60 21.75
N THR A 227 9.99 -8.69 20.78
CA THR A 227 8.85 -7.79 20.70
C THR A 227 7.56 -8.52 20.36
N GLY A 228 6.40 -8.00 20.85
CA GLY A 228 5.09 -8.53 20.52
C GLY A 228 4.47 -9.47 21.56
N THR A 229 4.98 -9.50 22.79
CA THR A 229 4.33 -10.27 23.87
C THR A 229 2.97 -9.71 24.28
N TRP A 230 2.75 -8.40 24.04
CA TRP A 230 1.52 -7.67 24.41
C TRP A 230 1.23 -7.63 25.92
N GLU A 231 2.23 -7.93 26.75
CA GLU A 231 2.17 -7.83 28.21
C GLU A 231 2.91 -6.55 28.62
N VAL A 232 2.18 -5.63 29.27
CA VAL A 232 2.76 -4.34 29.69
C VAL A 232 3.95 -4.59 30.62
N ASP A 233 5.09 -3.99 30.32
CA ASP A 233 6.25 -3.98 31.21
C ASP A 233 5.99 -3.02 32.37
N GLN A 234 5.50 -3.56 33.49
CA GLN A 234 5.12 -2.78 34.66
C GLN A 234 6.32 -2.06 35.35
N ALA A 235 7.55 -2.48 35.07
CA ALA A 235 8.71 -1.79 35.61
C ALA A 235 9.00 -0.48 34.88
N ARG A 236 8.74 -0.44 33.57
CA ARG A 236 8.93 0.75 32.73
C ARG A 236 7.66 1.58 32.55
N PHE A 237 6.51 0.95 32.59
CA PHE A 237 5.18 1.56 32.40
C PHE A 237 4.25 1.15 33.55
N PRO A 238 4.48 1.68 34.78
CA PRO A 238 3.72 1.35 35.97
C PRO A 238 2.28 1.89 35.93
#